data_5d68a3cbd3e910ab30dfb39e6cc9d95a
#
_entry.id   5d68a3cbd3e910ab30dfb39e6cc9d95a
#
_cell.length_a   1.000
_cell.length_b   1.000
_cell.length_c   1.000
_cell.angle_alpha   90.00
_cell.angle_beta   90.00
_cell.angle_gamma   90.00
#
_symmetry.space_group_name_H-M   'P 1'
#
loop_
_entity.id
_entity.type
_entity.pdbx_description
1 polymer ?
#
loop_
_entity_poly.entity_id
_entity_poly.type
_entity_poly.pdbx_seq_one_letter_code
_entity_poly.pdbx_strand_id
1 'polypeptide(L)' 'MSKTLEIMFDDLNSEAQQEVLRFYDCKTPEDGNFDIAPLFVLELEESEE' A
#
# COMPACT_ATOMS: atom_id res chain seq x y z
N MET A 1 -21.89 7.88 1.78
CA MET A 1 -21.07 7.25 0.78
C MET A 1 -19.64 7.13 1.25
N SER A 2 -18.99 6.05 0.93
CA SER A 2 -17.61 5.87 1.35
C SER A 2 -16.73 5.73 0.13
N LYS A 3 -15.47 6.11 0.28
CA LYS A 3 -14.47 5.93 -0.75
C LYS A 3 -13.35 5.08 -0.22
N THR A 4 -12.75 4.34 -1.13
CA THR A 4 -11.62 3.49 -0.79
C THR A 4 -10.50 3.77 -1.77
N LEU A 5 -9.28 3.84 -1.24
CA LEU A 5 -8.10 4.04 -2.06
C LEU A 5 -7.09 2.96 -1.71
N GLU A 6 -6.74 2.15 -2.70
CA GLU A 6 -5.76 1.10 -2.53
C GLU A 6 -4.39 1.60 -2.95
N ILE A 7 -3.41 1.41 -2.08
CA ILE A 7 -2.04 1.84 -2.35
C ILE A 7 -1.22 0.60 -2.64
N MET A 8 -0.76 0.49 -3.86
CA MET A 8 0.07 -0.63 -4.28
C MET A 8 1.54 -0.29 -4.06
N PHE A 9 2.37 -1.34 -4.02
CA PHE A 9 3.79 -1.15 -3.84
C PHE A 9 4.39 -0.27 -4.95
N ASP A 10 3.90 -0.44 -6.17
CA ASP A 10 4.40 0.31 -7.32
C ASP A 10 4.02 1.79 -7.28
N ASP A 11 3.06 2.14 -6.44
CA ASP A 11 2.66 3.54 -6.28
C ASP A 11 3.66 4.33 -5.45
N LEU A 12 4.59 3.65 -4.81
CA LEU A 12 5.59 4.31 -3.98
C LEU A 12 6.85 4.60 -4.79
N ASN A 13 7.57 5.65 -4.38
CA ASN A 13 8.89 5.89 -4.99
C ASN A 13 9.88 4.86 -4.45
N SER A 14 11.09 4.83 -5.02
CA SER A 14 12.03 3.78 -4.65
C SER A 14 12.46 3.87 -3.19
N GLU A 15 12.55 5.06 -2.65
CA GLU A 15 12.94 5.23 -1.26
C GLU A 15 11.88 4.65 -0.33
N ALA A 16 10.62 4.96 -0.60
CA ALA A 16 9.52 4.43 0.21
C ALA A 16 9.41 2.93 0.07
N GLN A 17 9.65 2.43 -1.14
CA GLN A 17 9.61 0.99 -1.38
C GLN A 17 10.64 0.26 -0.51
N GLN A 18 11.84 0.81 -0.43
CA GLN A 18 12.87 0.19 0.38
C GLN A 18 12.55 0.24 1.86
N GLU A 19 11.91 1.31 2.30
CA GLU A 19 11.51 1.41 3.69
C GLU A 19 10.46 0.37 4.04
N VAL A 20 9.51 0.15 3.13
CA VAL A 20 8.48 -0.86 3.34
C VAL A 20 9.09 -2.25 3.43
N LEU A 21 9.99 -2.56 2.52
CA LEU A 21 10.65 -3.88 2.52
C LEU A 21 11.43 -4.09 3.80
N ARG A 22 12.11 -3.05 4.27
CA ARG A 22 12.86 -3.15 5.50
C ARG A 22 11.94 -3.31 6.71
N PHE A 23 10.83 -2.62 6.67
CA PHE A 23 9.86 -2.69 7.78
C PHE A 23 9.31 -4.11 7.93
N TYR A 24 9.02 -4.76 6.80
CA TYR A 24 8.46 -6.11 6.81
C TYR A 24 9.54 -7.19 6.76
N ASP A 25 10.80 -6.78 6.73
CA ASP A 25 11.92 -7.72 6.65
C ASP A 25 11.83 -8.59 5.42
N CYS A 26 11.48 -7.99 4.31
CA CYS A 26 11.38 -8.65 3.02
C CYS A 26 12.51 -8.19 2.12
N LYS A 27 12.95 -9.06 1.22
CA LYS A 27 14.00 -8.71 0.27
C LYS A 27 13.42 -8.18 -1.03
N THR A 28 12.28 -8.70 -1.43
CA THR A 28 11.62 -8.30 -2.66
C THR A 28 10.15 -8.09 -2.40
N PRO A 29 9.45 -7.36 -3.30
CA PRO A 29 7.99 -7.20 -3.14
C PRO A 29 7.25 -8.52 -3.15
N GLU A 30 7.76 -9.51 -3.88
CA GLU A 30 7.09 -10.81 -3.96
C GLU A 30 7.11 -11.55 -2.63
N ASP A 31 8.12 -11.29 -1.81
CA ASP A 31 8.18 -11.94 -0.50
C ASP A 31 6.98 -11.62 0.37
N GLY A 32 6.43 -10.42 0.19
CA GLY A 32 5.26 -10.00 0.97
C GLY A 32 3.98 -9.98 0.17
N ASN A 33 4.02 -10.53 -1.05
CA ASN A 33 2.88 -10.52 -1.97
C ASN A 33 2.46 -9.11 -2.33
N PHE A 34 3.39 -8.17 -2.28
CA PHE A 34 3.09 -6.77 -2.61
C PHE A 34 2.88 -6.58 -4.10
N ASP A 35 3.22 -7.57 -4.90
CA ASP A 35 3.04 -7.50 -6.34
C ASP A 35 1.62 -7.85 -6.78
N ILE A 36 0.85 -8.50 -5.92
CA ILE A 36 -0.50 -8.93 -6.26
C ILE A 36 -1.57 -8.34 -5.35
N ALA A 37 -1.18 -7.75 -4.23
CA ALA A 37 -2.14 -7.20 -3.28
C ALA A 37 -1.70 -5.81 -2.86
N PRO A 38 -2.65 -4.93 -2.50
CA PRO A 38 -2.27 -3.59 -2.05
C PRO A 38 -1.57 -3.65 -0.71
N LEU A 39 -0.64 -2.70 -0.51
CA LEU A 39 0.07 -2.58 0.76
C LEU A 39 -0.89 -2.20 1.87
N PHE A 40 -1.74 -1.26 1.57
CA PHE A 40 -2.73 -0.80 2.54
C PHE A 40 -3.87 -0.14 1.79
N VAL A 41 -4.99 -0.01 2.47
CA VAL A 41 -6.19 0.56 1.91
C VAL A 41 -6.64 1.68 2.81
N LEU A 42 -6.90 2.83 2.21
CA LEU A 42 -7.43 3.98 2.93
C LEU A 42 -8.92 4.05 2.70
N GLU A 43 -9.66 4.32 3.76
CA GLU A 43 -11.09 4.43 3.68
C GLU A 43 -11.51 5.78 4.23
N LEU A 44 -12.41 6.42 3.52
CA LEU A 44 -12.95 7.68 3.94
C LEU A 44 -14.44 7.65 3.80
N GLU A 45 -15.14 7.95 4.88
CA GLU A 45 -16.57 8.04 4.86
C GLU A 45 -16.95 9.48 4.63
N GLU A 46 -17.71 9.71 3.56
CA GLU A 46 -18.18 11.06 3.25
C GLU A 46 -19.61 11.19 3.71
N SER A 47 -19.86 12.18 4.55
CA SER A 47 -21.23 12.44 4.92
C SER A 47 -21.80 13.51 4.01
N GLU A 48 -23.05 13.35 3.72
CA GLU A 48 -23.78 14.32 2.92
C GLU A 48 -24.47 15.29 3.82
N GLU A 49 -24.34 16.54 3.47
CA GLU A 49 -25.00 17.61 4.22
C GLU A 49 -26.28 18.00 3.58
#